data_e7ddd15d67584cc49a6fc4e0e0158399
#
_entry.id   e7ddd15d67584cc49a6fc4e0e0158399
#
_cell.length_a   1.000
_cell.length_b   1.000
_cell.length_c   1.000
_cell.angle_alpha   90.00
_cell.angle_beta   90.00
_cell.angle_gamma   90.00
#
_symmetry.space_group_name_H-M   'P 1'
#
loop_
_entity.id
_entity.type
_entity.pdbx_description
1 polymer ?
#
loop_
_entity_poly.entity_id
_entity_poly.type
_entity_poly.pdbx_seq_one_letter_code
_entity_poly.pdbx_strand_id
1 'polypeptide(L)'
;RGSYHAAVVVDMPFGAYEASPQQAFESASRLLKETGCAAVKLEGGAAMAETVAFLTARGIPVMGHIGLTPQAVNVLGGYNARGRSEAEAQKIVADGVALDQAGAFAIVVEGVVEPIAIEVTRAVSCPTIGIGASAQCDGQVLATEDMLGMFERVPRFVKR
;
A
#
# COMPACT_ATOMS: atom_id res chain seq x y z
N ARG A 1 8.40 -3.68 -19.57
CA ARG A 1 8.33 -3.37 -21.01
C ARG A 1 6.95 -3.58 -21.64
N GLY A 2 5.93 -3.97 -20.88
CA GLY A 2 4.55 -4.20 -21.38
C GLY A 2 3.59 -3.04 -21.16
N SER A 3 3.98 -2.00 -20.45
CA SER A 3 3.14 -0.81 -20.20
C SER A 3 3.80 0.43 -20.81
N TYR A 4 3.07 1.11 -21.70
CA TYR A 4 3.53 2.33 -22.37
C TYR A 4 2.71 3.57 -21.94
N HIS A 5 1.57 3.39 -21.30
CA HIS A 5 0.65 4.46 -20.96
C HIS A 5 0.31 4.56 -19.48
N ALA A 6 0.55 3.50 -18.71
CA ALA A 6 0.32 3.49 -17.27
C ALA A 6 1.63 3.63 -16.49
N ALA A 7 1.58 4.31 -15.36
CA ALA A 7 2.71 4.33 -14.41
C ALA A 7 2.89 2.92 -13.83
N VAL A 8 4.13 2.42 -13.93
CA VAL A 8 4.49 1.14 -13.32
C VAL A 8 5.02 1.41 -11.91
N VAL A 9 4.34 0.86 -10.93
CA VAL A 9 4.75 0.90 -9.52
C VAL A 9 5.23 -0.49 -9.14
N VAL A 10 6.45 -0.59 -8.60
CA VAL A 10 7.06 -1.87 -8.22
C VAL A 10 6.99 -2.05 -6.71
N ASP A 11 6.44 -3.18 -6.28
CA ASP A 11 6.46 -3.56 -4.87
C ASP A 11 7.88 -3.89 -4.41
N MET A 12 8.32 -3.24 -3.35
CA MET A 12 9.56 -3.58 -2.68
C MET A 12 9.36 -4.87 -1.88
N PRO A 13 10.21 -5.89 -2.07
CA PRO A 13 10.03 -7.14 -1.33
C PRO A 13 10.38 -6.97 0.15
N PHE A 14 9.78 -7.83 0.98
CA PHE A 14 10.13 -7.93 2.40
C PHE A 14 11.64 -8.09 2.58
N GLY A 15 12.21 -7.37 3.55
CA GLY A 15 13.64 -7.34 3.82
C GLY A 15 14.41 -6.28 3.00
N ALA A 16 13.74 -5.54 2.10
CA ALA A 16 14.39 -4.55 1.25
C ALA A 16 14.30 -3.11 1.76
N TYR A 17 13.46 -2.84 2.79
CA TYR A 17 13.21 -1.45 3.22
C TYR A 17 12.96 -1.29 4.73
N GLU A 18 12.80 -2.39 5.48
CA GLU A 18 12.36 -2.32 6.87
C GLU A 18 13.49 -2.00 7.85
N ALA A 19 14.74 -2.28 7.48
CA ALA A 19 15.86 -2.13 8.41
C ALA A 19 16.28 -0.67 8.61
N SER A 20 16.20 0.17 7.57
CA SER A 20 16.52 1.60 7.65
C SER A 20 16.06 2.37 6.42
N PRO A 21 15.89 3.72 6.51
CA PRO A 21 15.63 4.57 5.35
C PRO A 21 16.74 4.48 4.30
N GLN A 22 18.00 4.27 4.68
CA GLN A 22 19.14 4.13 3.77
C GLN A 22 19.04 2.85 2.95
N GLN A 23 18.72 1.71 3.60
CA GLN A 23 18.48 0.45 2.92
C GLN A 23 17.32 0.58 1.91
N ALA A 24 16.24 1.21 2.33
CA ALA A 24 15.09 1.47 1.44
C ALA A 24 15.50 2.30 0.22
N PHE A 25 16.34 3.32 0.40
CA PHE A 25 16.84 4.16 -0.69
C PHE A 25 17.72 3.36 -1.67
N GLU A 26 18.63 2.54 -1.18
CA GLU A 26 19.47 1.68 -2.03
C GLU A 26 18.62 0.72 -2.86
N SER A 27 17.67 0.06 -2.22
CA SER A 27 16.75 -0.87 -2.88
C SER A 27 15.85 -0.16 -3.91
N ALA A 28 15.21 0.94 -3.54
CA ALA A 28 14.32 1.70 -4.41
C ALA A 28 15.07 2.31 -5.60
N SER A 29 16.23 2.92 -5.37
CA SER A 29 17.05 3.52 -6.43
C SER A 29 17.54 2.47 -7.43
N ARG A 30 17.85 1.26 -6.96
CA ARG A 30 18.19 0.14 -7.81
C ARG A 30 17.01 -0.29 -8.68
N LEU A 31 15.82 -0.43 -8.09
CA LEU A 31 14.58 -0.77 -8.82
C LEU A 31 14.30 0.25 -9.93
N LEU A 32 14.34 1.54 -9.64
CA LEU A 32 14.11 2.59 -10.63
C LEU A 32 15.13 2.51 -11.78
N LYS A 33 16.40 2.34 -11.46
CA LYS A 33 17.49 2.27 -12.49
C LYS A 33 17.41 1.03 -13.35
N GLU A 34 17.13 -0.14 -12.76
CA GLU A 34 17.16 -1.41 -13.48
C GLU A 34 15.89 -1.69 -14.26
N THR A 35 14.74 -1.24 -13.76
CA THR A 35 13.42 -1.56 -14.36
C THR A 35 12.82 -0.41 -15.15
N GLY A 36 13.21 0.83 -14.86
CA GLY A 36 12.59 2.03 -15.42
C GLY A 36 11.16 2.25 -14.87
N CYS A 37 10.82 1.68 -13.69
CA CYS A 37 9.53 1.92 -13.05
C CYS A 37 9.38 3.39 -12.65
N ALA A 38 8.12 3.84 -12.57
CA ALA A 38 7.80 5.22 -12.21
C ALA A 38 7.87 5.46 -10.70
N ALA A 39 7.63 4.43 -9.89
CA ALA A 39 7.53 4.53 -8.43
C ALA A 39 7.78 3.18 -7.77
N VAL A 40 7.95 3.19 -6.46
CA VAL A 40 7.98 2.01 -5.62
C VAL A 40 6.78 1.98 -4.67
N LYS A 41 6.36 0.76 -4.25
CA LYS A 41 5.39 0.59 -3.18
C LYS A 41 6.04 -0.12 -2.00
N LEU A 42 5.69 0.27 -0.78
CA LEU A 42 6.09 -0.38 0.46
C LEU A 42 4.92 -0.46 1.44
N GLU A 43 4.95 -1.49 2.28
CA GLU A 43 3.93 -1.77 3.27
C GLU A 43 4.30 -1.19 4.63
N GLY A 44 3.28 -0.78 5.38
CA GLY A 44 3.38 -0.25 6.73
C GLY A 44 2.86 1.18 6.81
N GLY A 45 2.32 1.52 7.97
CA GLY A 45 1.73 2.82 8.23
C GLY A 45 2.74 3.80 8.83
N ALA A 46 2.37 4.42 9.96
CA ALA A 46 3.18 5.43 10.66
C ALA A 46 4.62 4.98 10.95
N ALA A 47 4.84 3.68 11.16
CA ALA A 47 6.20 3.14 11.36
C ALA A 47 7.12 3.32 10.14
N MET A 48 6.55 3.47 8.93
CA MET A 48 7.30 3.69 7.69
C MET A 48 7.32 5.16 7.26
N ALA A 49 6.68 6.06 7.98
CA ALA A 49 6.59 7.47 7.61
C ALA A 49 7.98 8.13 7.43
N GLU A 50 8.93 7.84 8.32
CA GLU A 50 10.31 8.33 8.20
C GLU A 50 10.97 7.82 6.92
N THR A 51 10.82 6.54 6.60
CA THR A 51 11.35 5.95 5.39
C THR A 51 10.72 6.57 4.13
N VAL A 52 9.40 6.75 4.12
CA VAL A 52 8.69 7.41 3.01
C VAL A 52 9.20 8.83 2.82
N ALA A 53 9.27 9.64 3.90
CA ALA A 53 9.78 11.00 3.83
C ALA A 53 11.24 11.06 3.34
N PHE A 54 12.08 10.11 3.76
CA PHE A 54 13.47 10.02 3.32
C PHE A 54 13.58 9.75 1.81
N LEU A 55 12.76 8.86 1.27
CA LEU A 55 12.71 8.52 -0.16
C LEU A 55 12.16 9.68 -0.99
N THR A 56 11.02 10.24 -0.60
CA THR A 56 10.34 11.30 -1.35
C THR A 56 11.16 12.58 -1.40
N ALA A 57 11.84 12.95 -0.32
CA ALA A 57 12.76 14.09 -0.27
C ALA A 57 13.97 13.92 -1.22
N ARG A 58 14.25 12.70 -1.70
CA ARG A 58 15.33 12.37 -2.64
C ARG A 58 14.83 12.07 -4.05
N GLY A 59 13.56 12.40 -4.33
CA GLY A 59 12.97 12.28 -5.65
C GLY A 59 12.51 10.87 -6.03
N ILE A 60 12.35 9.97 -5.06
CA ILE A 60 11.76 8.64 -5.30
C ILE A 60 10.28 8.70 -4.97
N PRO A 61 9.35 8.58 -5.96
CA PRO A 61 7.93 8.52 -5.70
C PRO A 61 7.56 7.23 -4.96
N VAL A 62 6.80 7.36 -3.87
CA VAL A 62 6.40 6.25 -3.01
C VAL A 62 4.89 6.12 -2.95
N MET A 63 4.39 4.93 -3.20
CA MET A 63 3.02 4.50 -2.87
C MET A 63 3.04 3.80 -1.52
N GLY A 64 2.25 4.27 -0.58
CA GLY A 64 2.07 3.61 0.72
C GLY A 64 1.09 2.45 0.64
N HIS A 65 1.08 1.58 1.67
CA HIS A 65 0.14 0.49 1.77
C HIS A 65 -0.22 0.24 3.24
N ILE A 66 -1.51 0.32 3.57
CA ILE A 66 -2.05 0.19 4.92
C ILE A 66 -3.21 -0.82 4.98
N GLY A 67 -3.61 -1.17 6.18
CA GLY A 67 -4.67 -2.14 6.45
C GLY A 67 -4.11 -3.55 6.55
N LEU A 68 -4.55 -4.45 5.70
CA LEU A 68 -3.93 -5.74 5.53
C LEU A 68 -2.63 -5.56 4.75
N THR A 69 -1.52 -5.95 5.34
CA THR A 69 -0.19 -5.89 4.74
C THR A 69 0.34 -7.32 4.60
N PRO A 70 0.25 -7.93 3.40
CA PRO A 70 0.60 -9.34 3.19
C PRO A 70 2.01 -9.71 3.63
N GLN A 71 2.99 -8.81 3.52
CA GLN A 71 4.35 -9.06 3.97
C GLN A 71 4.46 -9.20 5.49
N ALA A 72 3.54 -8.58 6.25
CA ALA A 72 3.47 -8.67 7.70
C ALA A 72 2.45 -9.73 8.20
N VAL A 73 1.96 -10.61 7.34
CA VAL A 73 0.87 -11.57 7.64
C VAL A 73 1.15 -12.42 8.88
N ASN A 74 2.40 -12.79 9.14
CA ASN A 74 2.79 -13.59 10.30
C ASN A 74 2.57 -12.83 11.63
N VAL A 75 2.73 -11.51 11.62
CA VAL A 75 2.44 -10.66 12.79
C VAL A 75 0.95 -10.36 12.89
N LEU A 76 0.27 -10.21 11.76
CA LEU A 76 -1.16 -9.90 11.71
C LEU A 76 -2.07 -11.10 12.03
N GLY A 77 -1.54 -12.32 12.03
CA GLY A 77 -2.30 -13.54 12.33
C GLY A 77 -3.25 -13.98 11.22
N GLY A 78 -3.00 -13.60 9.97
CA GLY A 78 -3.76 -14.04 8.80
C GLY A 78 -4.43 -12.92 8.00
N TYR A 79 -5.24 -13.31 7.02
CA TYR A 79 -5.90 -12.43 6.04
C TYR A 79 -7.31 -11.99 6.45
N ASN A 80 -7.48 -11.59 7.71
CA ASN A 80 -8.77 -11.10 8.19
C ASN A 80 -8.94 -9.61 7.89
N ALA A 81 -10.19 -9.18 7.64
CA ALA A 81 -10.52 -7.77 7.46
C ALA A 81 -10.13 -6.95 8.69
N ARG A 82 -9.50 -5.81 8.47
CA ARG A 82 -8.90 -4.91 9.45
C ARG A 82 -9.85 -3.76 9.81
N GLY A 83 -9.62 -3.13 10.96
CA GLY A 83 -10.42 -1.99 11.42
C GLY A 83 -11.72 -2.37 12.13
N ARG A 84 -11.79 -3.57 12.70
CA ARG A 84 -13.00 -4.05 13.41
C ARG A 84 -13.11 -3.53 14.84
N SER A 85 -12.00 -3.24 15.49
CA SER A 85 -11.97 -2.60 16.81
C SER A 85 -11.71 -1.11 16.67
N GLU A 86 -12.18 -0.32 17.63
CA GLU A 86 -11.96 1.13 17.67
C GLU A 86 -10.47 1.49 17.62
N ALA A 87 -9.65 0.82 18.41
CA ALA A 87 -8.21 1.06 18.45
C ALA A 87 -7.54 0.74 17.10
N GLU A 88 -7.95 -0.34 16.42
CA GLU A 88 -7.44 -0.68 15.12
C GLU A 88 -7.90 0.31 14.03
N ALA A 89 -9.15 0.74 14.10
CA ALA A 89 -9.71 1.74 13.20
C ALA A 89 -8.94 3.06 13.28
N GLN A 90 -8.75 3.59 14.49
CA GLN A 90 -7.97 4.80 14.75
C GLN A 90 -6.53 4.67 14.26
N LYS A 91 -5.91 3.51 14.49
CA LYS A 91 -4.57 3.23 14.00
C LYS A 91 -4.50 3.29 12.47
N ILE A 92 -5.43 2.67 11.75
CA ILE A 92 -5.42 2.64 10.28
C ILE A 92 -5.57 4.05 9.71
N VAL A 93 -6.46 4.87 10.28
CA VAL A 93 -6.61 6.27 9.86
C VAL A 93 -5.33 7.06 10.12
N ALA A 94 -4.75 6.92 11.31
CA ALA A 94 -3.48 7.57 11.66
C ALA A 94 -2.32 7.11 10.74
N ASP A 95 -2.26 5.83 10.38
CA ASP A 95 -1.29 5.28 9.44
C ASP A 95 -1.40 5.95 8.06
N GLY A 96 -2.63 6.12 7.54
CA GLY A 96 -2.87 6.82 6.28
C GLY A 96 -2.41 8.27 6.32
N VAL A 97 -2.81 9.00 7.35
CA VAL A 97 -2.41 10.41 7.55
C VAL A 97 -0.89 10.57 7.66
N ALA A 98 -0.23 9.66 8.37
CA ALA A 98 1.23 9.71 8.51
C ALA A 98 1.96 9.50 7.18
N LEU A 99 1.47 8.60 6.32
CA LEU A 99 2.05 8.37 4.99
C LEU A 99 1.79 9.53 4.03
N ASP A 100 0.59 10.11 4.06
CA ASP A 100 0.24 11.30 3.27
C ASP A 100 1.16 12.48 3.64
N GLN A 101 1.32 12.76 4.94
CA GLN A 101 2.22 13.79 5.45
C GLN A 101 3.69 13.53 5.12
N ALA A 102 4.10 12.27 5.01
CA ALA A 102 5.43 11.86 4.59
C ALA A 102 5.67 12.04 3.07
N GLY A 103 4.64 12.39 2.30
CA GLY A 103 4.74 12.66 0.87
C GLY A 103 4.48 11.44 -0.02
N ALA A 104 3.79 10.41 0.47
CA ALA A 104 3.28 9.35 -0.40
C ALA A 104 2.36 9.96 -1.47
N PHE A 105 2.55 9.59 -2.75
CA PHE A 105 1.71 10.11 -3.83
C PHE A 105 0.36 9.39 -3.96
N ALA A 106 0.23 8.22 -3.37
CA ALA A 106 -1.00 7.43 -3.27
C ALA A 106 -0.87 6.41 -2.13
N ILE A 107 -2.00 5.90 -1.63
CA ILE A 107 -2.04 4.91 -0.56
C ILE A 107 -2.98 3.76 -0.96
N VAL A 108 -2.46 2.53 -0.94
CA VAL A 108 -3.28 1.31 -1.04
C VAL A 108 -3.93 1.06 0.31
N VAL A 109 -5.24 0.83 0.29
CA VAL A 109 -6.06 0.46 1.46
C VAL A 109 -6.58 -0.95 1.23
N GLU A 110 -5.93 -1.94 1.86
CA GLU A 110 -6.25 -3.35 1.63
C GLU A 110 -7.00 -3.98 2.80
N GLY A 111 -8.09 -4.69 2.47
CA GLY A 111 -8.81 -5.54 3.43
C GLY A 111 -9.33 -4.78 4.66
N VAL A 112 -9.66 -3.51 4.52
CA VAL A 112 -10.17 -2.64 5.59
C VAL A 112 -11.70 -2.60 5.54
N VAL A 113 -12.36 -2.64 6.69
CA VAL A 113 -13.82 -2.49 6.74
C VAL A 113 -14.25 -1.15 6.13
N GLU A 114 -15.34 -1.18 5.36
CA GLU A 114 -15.75 -0.07 4.50
C GLU A 114 -15.84 1.30 5.20
N PRO A 115 -16.44 1.44 6.41
CA PRO A 115 -16.51 2.75 7.07
C PRO A 115 -15.12 3.37 7.32
N ILE A 116 -14.14 2.55 7.69
CA ILE A 116 -12.79 3.02 7.99
C ILE A 116 -12.02 3.34 6.71
N ALA A 117 -12.21 2.57 5.63
CA ALA A 117 -11.63 2.90 4.33
C ALA A 117 -12.14 4.26 3.81
N ILE A 118 -13.42 4.56 4.01
CA ILE A 118 -14.03 5.86 3.69
C ILE A 118 -13.40 6.97 4.56
N GLU A 119 -13.21 6.71 5.85
CA GLU A 119 -12.60 7.68 6.77
C GLU A 119 -11.16 7.99 6.37
N VAL A 120 -10.35 6.96 6.04
CA VAL A 120 -8.99 7.16 5.50
C VAL A 120 -9.03 8.03 4.24
N THR A 121 -9.89 7.70 3.27
CA THR A 121 -10.01 8.45 2.00
C THR A 121 -10.34 9.94 2.24
N ARG A 122 -11.14 10.25 3.27
CA ARG A 122 -11.48 11.63 3.64
C ARG A 122 -10.39 12.35 4.43
N ALA A 123 -9.54 11.59 5.13
CA ALA A 123 -8.53 12.14 6.03
C ALA A 123 -7.20 12.46 5.32
N VAL A 124 -6.96 11.90 4.14
CA VAL A 124 -5.72 12.09 3.37
C VAL A 124 -5.95 12.98 2.16
N SER A 125 -4.89 13.62 1.67
CA SER A 125 -4.92 14.46 0.47
C SER A 125 -4.51 13.71 -0.81
N CYS A 126 -3.69 12.67 -0.68
CA CYS A 126 -3.29 11.83 -1.80
C CYS A 126 -4.38 10.81 -2.16
N PRO A 127 -4.45 10.35 -3.43
CA PRO A 127 -5.40 9.32 -3.85
C PRO A 127 -5.29 8.03 -3.05
N THR A 128 -6.44 7.44 -2.70
CA THR A 128 -6.54 6.11 -2.09
C THR A 128 -6.94 5.07 -3.13
N ILE A 129 -6.33 3.88 -3.05
CA ILE A 129 -6.58 2.75 -3.95
C ILE A 129 -7.06 1.57 -3.11
N GLY A 130 -8.35 1.22 -3.25
CA GLY A 130 -8.97 0.15 -2.49
C GLY A 130 -8.74 -1.24 -3.10
N ILE A 131 -8.49 -2.22 -2.24
CA ILE A 131 -8.59 -3.63 -2.57
C ILE A 131 -9.27 -4.38 -1.42
N GLY A 132 -10.47 -4.88 -1.64
CA GLY A 132 -11.30 -5.46 -0.59
C GLY A 132 -11.61 -4.49 0.55
N ALA A 133 -11.77 -3.21 0.25
CA ALA A 133 -12.01 -2.12 1.19
C ALA A 133 -13.34 -1.41 0.86
N SER A 134 -13.30 -0.29 0.15
CA SER A 134 -14.51 0.47 -0.21
C SER A 134 -14.49 0.91 -1.67
N ALA A 135 -15.67 0.89 -2.31
CA ALA A 135 -15.86 1.50 -3.63
C ALA A 135 -15.74 3.03 -3.62
N GLN A 136 -15.69 3.66 -2.45
CA GLN A 136 -15.50 5.11 -2.29
C GLN A 136 -14.02 5.53 -2.21
N CYS A 137 -13.06 4.59 -2.27
CA CYS A 137 -11.68 4.95 -2.55
C CYS A 137 -11.57 5.54 -3.96
N ASP A 138 -10.60 6.42 -4.19
CA ASP A 138 -10.41 7.12 -5.48
C ASP A 138 -10.10 6.17 -6.64
N GLY A 139 -9.48 5.03 -6.36
CA GLY A 139 -9.20 3.96 -7.30
C GLY A 139 -9.40 2.58 -6.73
N GLN A 140 -9.35 1.57 -7.61
CA GLN A 140 -9.48 0.16 -7.24
C GLN A 140 -8.37 -0.66 -7.90
N VAL A 141 -7.90 -1.69 -7.21
CA VAL A 141 -6.93 -2.65 -7.75
C VAL A 141 -7.36 -4.08 -7.42
N LEU A 142 -7.04 -5.01 -8.30
CA LEU A 142 -7.18 -6.46 -8.07
C LEU A 142 -5.91 -7.17 -8.53
N ALA A 143 -5.55 -8.25 -7.84
CA ALA A 143 -4.49 -9.14 -8.30
C ALA A 143 -4.93 -9.84 -9.60
N THR A 144 -4.03 -9.93 -10.57
CA THR A 144 -4.30 -10.60 -11.85
C THR A 144 -4.72 -12.04 -11.66
N GLU A 145 -4.09 -12.74 -10.74
CA GLU A 145 -4.39 -14.13 -10.39
C GLU A 145 -5.83 -14.30 -9.87
N ASP A 146 -6.31 -13.35 -9.07
CA ASP A 146 -7.69 -13.34 -8.60
C ASP A 146 -8.67 -13.10 -9.75
N MET A 147 -8.36 -12.16 -10.64
CA MET A 147 -9.18 -11.87 -11.83
C MET A 147 -9.26 -13.07 -12.77
N LEU A 148 -8.16 -13.77 -12.98
CA LEU A 148 -8.08 -14.95 -13.86
C LEU A 148 -8.54 -16.24 -13.18
N GLY A 149 -8.78 -16.22 -11.87
CA GLY A 149 -9.22 -17.38 -11.15
C GLY A 149 -8.17 -18.47 -10.95
N MET A 150 -6.92 -18.08 -10.77
CA MET A 150 -5.78 -18.99 -10.65
C MET A 150 -5.66 -19.63 -9.26
N PHE A 151 -6.42 -19.13 -8.26
CA PHE A 151 -6.44 -19.67 -6.91
C PHE A 151 -7.71 -20.49 -6.63
N GLU A 152 -7.59 -21.59 -5.88
CA GLU A 152 -8.73 -22.37 -5.40
C GLU A 152 -9.61 -21.59 -4.43
N ARG A 153 -8.99 -20.76 -3.58
CA ARG A 153 -9.69 -19.85 -2.65
C ARG A 153 -9.67 -18.43 -3.17
N VAL A 154 -10.85 -17.95 -3.51
CA VAL A 154 -11.05 -16.59 -4.00
C VAL A 154 -11.42 -15.68 -2.83
N PRO A 155 -10.77 -14.51 -2.68
CA PRO A 155 -11.19 -13.51 -1.71
C PRO A 155 -12.66 -13.12 -1.91
N ARG A 156 -13.40 -12.88 -0.82
CA ARG A 156 -14.85 -12.59 -0.87
C ARG A 156 -15.23 -11.36 -1.68
N PHE A 157 -14.31 -10.42 -1.83
CA PHE A 157 -14.52 -9.19 -2.60
C PHE A 157 -14.30 -9.37 -4.11
N VAL A 158 -13.70 -10.45 -4.53
CA VAL A 158 -13.51 -10.78 -5.96
C VAL A 158 -14.78 -11.43 -6.48
N LYS A 159 -15.46 -10.73 -7.39
CA LYS A 159 -16.60 -11.27 -8.13
C LYS A 159 -16.12 -11.66 -9.53
N ARG A 160 -16.34 -12.90 -9.88
CA ARG A 160 -16.12 -13.44 -11.23
C ARG A 160 -17.40 -13.38 -12.06
#